data_25a6498ba19767870a2a84b58af33fe5
#
_entry.id   25a6498ba19767870a2a84b58af33fe5
#
_cell.length_a   1.000
_cell.length_b   1.000
_cell.length_c   1.000
_cell.angle_alpha   90.00
_cell.angle_beta   90.00
_cell.angle_gamma   90.00
#
_symmetry.space_group_name_H-M   'P 1'
#
loop_
_entity.id
_entity.type
_entity.pdbx_description
1 polymer ?
#
loop_
_entity_poly.entity_id
_entity_poly.type
_entity_poly.pdbx_seq_one_letter_code
_entity_poly.pdbx_strand_id
1 'polypeptide(L)'
;MLTLERANELLAHRVLQNMIQNISRKYFAQNKRMDILMLKSVRSKVLSYLEWQRQIKASKSFAIDLDRRLLADFLGVERSALSRELSRMKADGLIDYHKNKFTLFV
;
A
#
# COMPACT_ATOMS: atom_id res chain seq x y z
N MET A 1 -36.31 21.24 -10.90
CA MET A 1 -35.77 20.77 -12.17
C MET A 1 -34.40 21.41 -12.40
N LEU A 2 -33.37 20.65 -12.68
CA LEU A 2 -32.03 21.17 -12.93
C LEU A 2 -31.98 21.77 -14.35
N THR A 3 -31.47 23.00 -14.47
CA THR A 3 -31.16 23.59 -15.75
C THR A 3 -29.93 22.93 -16.36
N LEU A 4 -29.74 23.05 -17.67
CA LEU A 4 -28.56 22.52 -18.36
C LEU A 4 -27.26 23.11 -17.79
N GLU A 5 -27.24 24.39 -17.46
CA GLU A 5 -26.10 25.07 -16.84
C GLU A 5 -25.74 24.42 -15.48
N ARG A 6 -26.74 24.16 -14.67
CA ARG A 6 -26.55 23.56 -13.35
C ARG A 6 -26.04 22.12 -13.45
N ALA A 7 -26.53 21.35 -14.43
CA ALA A 7 -26.04 20.01 -14.72
C ALA A 7 -24.57 20.05 -15.13
N ASN A 8 -24.16 21.01 -15.97
CA ASN A 8 -22.77 21.19 -16.39
C ASN A 8 -21.86 21.59 -15.24
N GLU A 9 -22.32 22.45 -14.32
CA GLU A 9 -21.57 22.82 -13.13
C GLU A 9 -21.35 21.61 -12.20
N LEU A 10 -22.35 20.77 -12.01
CA LEU A 10 -22.23 19.55 -11.20
C LEU A 10 -21.24 18.56 -11.80
N LEU A 11 -21.27 18.40 -13.13
CA LEU A 11 -20.31 17.54 -13.85
C LEU A 11 -18.88 18.07 -13.70
N ALA A 12 -18.68 19.37 -13.89
CA ALA A 12 -17.36 19.99 -13.72
C ALA A 12 -16.85 19.81 -12.27
N HIS A 13 -17.71 19.97 -11.30
CA HIS A 13 -17.37 19.76 -9.88
C HIS A 13 -16.94 18.32 -9.61
N ARG A 14 -17.66 17.32 -10.14
CA ARG A 14 -17.30 15.91 -10.02
C ARG A 14 -15.95 15.59 -10.64
N VAL A 15 -15.70 16.08 -11.84
CA VAL A 15 -14.42 15.89 -12.55
C VAL A 15 -13.29 16.45 -11.69
N LEU A 16 -13.46 17.66 -11.18
CA LEU A 16 -12.45 18.31 -10.34
C LEU A 16 -12.20 17.52 -9.05
N GLN A 17 -13.25 17.05 -8.38
CA GLN A 17 -13.10 16.22 -7.17
C GLN A 17 -12.36 14.92 -7.47
N ASN A 18 -12.67 14.25 -8.57
CA ASN A 18 -11.98 13.03 -8.99
C ASN A 18 -10.50 13.27 -9.24
N MET A 19 -10.16 14.39 -9.90
CA MET A 19 -8.76 14.77 -10.15
C MET A 19 -8.00 15.01 -8.83
N ILE A 20 -8.60 15.72 -7.90
CA ILE A 20 -8.02 15.99 -6.58
C ILE A 20 -7.78 14.68 -5.83
N GLN A 21 -8.75 13.78 -5.82
CA GLN A 21 -8.63 12.47 -5.16
C GLN A 21 -7.50 11.63 -5.78
N ASN A 22 -7.37 11.62 -7.10
CA ASN A 22 -6.30 10.89 -7.79
C ASN A 22 -4.91 11.44 -7.46
N ILE A 23 -4.77 12.76 -7.43
CA ILE A 23 -3.52 13.43 -7.04
C ILE A 23 -3.17 13.11 -5.58
N SER A 24 -4.15 13.17 -4.70
CA SER A 24 -3.97 12.86 -3.27
C SER A 24 -3.52 11.42 -3.05
N ARG A 25 -4.09 10.46 -3.76
CA ARG A 25 -3.68 9.04 -3.68
C ARG A 25 -2.22 8.85 -4.09
N LYS A 26 -1.79 9.44 -5.19
CA LYS A 26 -0.40 9.40 -5.66
C LYS A 26 0.55 10.02 -4.64
N TYR A 27 0.17 11.18 -4.10
CA TYR A 27 0.94 11.88 -3.09
C TYR A 27 1.11 11.03 -1.83
N PHE A 28 0.05 10.43 -1.30
CA PHE A 28 0.10 9.55 -0.14
C PHE A 28 0.96 8.31 -0.40
N ALA A 29 0.86 7.69 -1.57
CA ALA A 29 1.67 6.53 -1.92
C ALA A 29 3.15 6.87 -1.95
N GLN A 30 3.54 8.00 -2.54
CA GLN A 30 4.92 8.45 -2.60
C GLN A 30 5.46 8.79 -1.22
N ASN A 31 4.69 9.51 -0.40
CA ASN A 31 5.07 9.83 0.97
C ASN A 31 5.22 8.59 1.83
N LYS A 32 4.32 7.64 1.69
CA LYS A 32 4.39 6.37 2.43
C LYS A 32 5.64 5.59 2.07
N ARG A 33 6.01 5.55 0.79
CA ARG A 33 7.24 4.91 0.33
C ARG A 33 8.47 5.59 0.93
N MET A 34 8.51 6.93 0.95
CA MET A 34 9.61 7.67 1.55
C MET A 34 9.75 7.37 3.04
N ASP A 35 8.64 7.34 3.78
CA ASP A 35 8.63 6.98 5.19
C ASP A 35 9.19 5.57 5.42
N ILE A 36 8.79 4.62 4.59
CA ILE A 36 9.27 3.23 4.66
C ILE A 36 10.77 3.17 4.37
N LEU A 37 11.23 3.87 3.32
CA LEU A 37 12.66 3.87 2.95
C LEU A 37 13.56 4.42 4.04
N MET A 38 13.05 5.29 4.91
CA MET A 38 13.78 5.85 6.03
C MET A 38 13.88 4.90 7.23
N LEU A 39 13.10 3.83 7.28
CA LEU A 39 13.18 2.84 8.34
C LEU A 39 14.48 2.03 8.20
N LYS A 40 15.05 1.59 9.33
CA LYS A 40 16.39 1.01 9.36
C LYS A 40 16.42 -0.50 9.11
N SER A 41 15.38 -1.24 9.50
CA SER A 41 15.37 -2.69 9.38
C SER A 41 14.44 -3.17 8.28
N VAL A 42 14.76 -4.30 7.69
CA VAL A 42 13.89 -4.95 6.71
C VAL A 42 12.53 -5.27 7.35
N ARG A 43 12.53 -5.76 8.59
CA ARG A 43 11.31 -6.09 9.33
C ARG A 43 10.40 -4.87 9.50
N SER A 44 10.96 -3.73 9.93
CA SER A 44 10.20 -2.49 10.09
C SER A 44 9.58 -2.03 8.77
N LYS A 45 10.33 -2.13 7.68
CA LYS A 45 9.87 -1.77 6.35
C LYS A 45 8.70 -2.65 5.90
N VAL A 46 8.84 -3.95 6.08
CA VAL A 46 7.80 -4.92 5.74
C VAL A 46 6.54 -4.69 6.57
N LEU A 47 6.68 -4.56 7.88
CA LEU A 47 5.53 -4.32 8.77
C LEU A 47 4.80 -3.02 8.43
N SER A 48 5.54 -1.96 8.16
CA SER A 48 4.94 -0.68 7.79
C SER A 48 4.17 -0.78 6.47
N TYR A 49 4.73 -1.48 5.48
CA TYR A 49 4.08 -1.72 4.20
C TYR A 49 2.80 -2.56 4.36
N LEU A 50 2.87 -3.67 5.10
CA LEU A 50 1.72 -4.55 5.30
C LEU A 50 0.62 -3.87 6.11
N GLU A 51 0.97 -3.08 7.13
CA GLU A 51 0.00 -2.31 7.90
C GLU A 51 -0.71 -1.27 7.02
N TRP A 52 0.01 -0.62 6.13
CA TRP A 52 -0.57 0.30 5.16
C TRP A 52 -1.55 -0.42 4.23
N GLN A 53 -1.18 -1.59 3.72
CA GLN A 53 -2.06 -2.41 2.87
C GLN A 53 -3.30 -2.87 3.63
N ARG A 54 -3.14 -3.27 4.90
CA ARG A 54 -4.26 -3.64 5.76
C ARG A 54 -5.27 -2.51 5.90
N GLN A 55 -4.81 -1.29 6.07
CA GLN A 55 -5.68 -0.12 6.17
C GLN A 55 -6.42 0.15 4.87
N ILE A 56 -5.72 0.10 3.74
CA ILE A 56 -6.32 0.32 2.42
C ILE A 56 -7.38 -0.75 2.12
N LYS A 57 -7.06 -2.01 2.37
CA LYS A 57 -7.94 -3.15 2.07
C LYS A 57 -9.00 -3.39 3.15
N ALA A 58 -8.89 -2.70 4.30
CA ALA A 58 -9.78 -2.84 5.45
C ALA A 58 -9.93 -4.30 5.91
N SER A 59 -8.84 -5.07 5.87
CA SER A 59 -8.83 -6.50 6.22
C SER A 59 -7.43 -6.90 6.68
N LYS A 60 -7.37 -7.83 7.64
CA LYS A 60 -6.10 -8.42 8.09
C LYS A 60 -5.50 -9.39 7.07
N SER A 61 -6.32 -9.93 6.18
CA SER A 61 -5.90 -10.79 5.06
C SER A 61 -6.16 -10.07 3.76
N PHE A 62 -5.14 -9.94 2.93
CA PHE A 62 -5.21 -9.17 1.69
C PHE A 62 -4.20 -9.68 0.67
N ALA A 63 -4.48 -9.41 -0.60
CA ALA A 63 -3.52 -9.63 -1.68
C ALA A 63 -2.81 -8.32 -2.00
N ILE A 64 -1.51 -8.41 -2.30
CA ILE A 64 -0.72 -7.27 -2.77
C ILE A 64 -0.46 -7.41 -4.27
N ASP A 65 -0.31 -6.27 -4.94
CA ASP A 65 -0.12 -6.23 -6.39
C ASP A 65 1.34 -6.43 -6.82
N LEU A 66 2.28 -6.32 -5.87
CA LEU A 66 3.70 -6.42 -6.13
C LEU A 66 4.19 -7.85 -5.93
N ASP A 67 4.98 -8.38 -6.89
CA ASP A 67 5.72 -9.60 -6.67
C ASP A 67 6.92 -9.35 -5.75
N ARG A 68 7.70 -10.39 -5.43
CA ARG A 68 8.83 -10.26 -4.47
C ARG A 68 9.90 -9.31 -4.97
N ARG A 69 10.17 -9.30 -6.27
CA ARG A 69 11.16 -8.39 -6.87
C ARG A 69 10.70 -6.94 -6.76
N LEU A 70 9.46 -6.67 -7.15
CA LEU A 70 8.88 -5.32 -7.07
C LEU A 70 8.71 -4.86 -5.62
N LEU A 71 8.35 -5.75 -4.73
CA LEU A 71 8.24 -5.43 -3.31
C LEU A 71 9.62 -5.07 -2.73
N ALA A 72 10.65 -5.84 -3.05
CA ALA A 72 12.01 -5.54 -2.61
C ALA A 72 12.48 -4.17 -3.13
N ASP A 73 12.21 -3.87 -4.39
CA ASP A 73 12.50 -2.57 -4.99
C ASP A 73 11.75 -1.45 -4.27
N PHE A 74 10.47 -1.64 -3.99
CA PHE A 74 9.66 -0.65 -3.30
C PHE A 74 10.19 -0.36 -1.88
N LEU A 75 10.59 -1.40 -1.16
CA LEU A 75 11.12 -1.28 0.20
C LEU A 75 12.59 -0.85 0.24
N GLY A 76 13.26 -0.84 -0.89
CA GLY A 76 14.69 -0.50 -0.94
C GLY A 76 15.59 -1.54 -0.28
N VAL A 77 15.26 -2.83 -0.44
CA VAL A 77 16.03 -3.94 0.13
C VAL A 77 16.35 -4.97 -0.94
N GLU A 78 17.32 -5.84 -0.67
CA GLU A 78 17.62 -6.96 -1.55
C GLU A 78 16.52 -8.01 -1.46
N ARG A 79 16.21 -8.65 -2.60
CA ARG A 79 15.18 -9.68 -2.67
C ARG A 79 15.46 -10.85 -1.73
N SER A 80 16.73 -11.29 -1.65
CA SER A 80 17.13 -12.36 -0.74
C SER A 80 16.94 -11.99 0.74
N ALA A 81 17.27 -10.75 1.10
CA ALA A 81 17.05 -10.24 2.45
C ALA A 81 15.56 -10.17 2.80
N LEU A 82 14.75 -9.73 1.84
CA LEU A 82 13.29 -9.71 1.99
C LEU A 82 12.73 -11.12 2.24
N SER A 83 13.12 -12.08 1.41
CA SER A 83 12.65 -13.47 1.52
C SER A 83 13.01 -14.10 2.87
N ARG A 84 14.24 -13.88 3.33
CA ARG A 84 14.69 -14.36 4.64
C ARG A 84 13.89 -13.74 5.78
N GLU A 85 13.66 -12.44 5.73
CA GLU A 85 12.91 -11.75 6.78
C GLU A 85 11.44 -12.15 6.80
N LEU A 86 10.81 -12.34 5.64
CA LEU A 86 9.43 -12.83 5.56
C LEU A 86 9.31 -14.22 6.21
N SER A 87 10.27 -15.11 5.97
CA SER A 87 10.29 -16.44 6.60
C SER A 87 10.43 -16.34 8.12
N ARG A 88 11.29 -15.45 8.61
CA ARG A 88 11.47 -15.22 10.05
C ARG A 88 10.22 -14.65 10.70
N MET A 89 9.59 -13.68 10.04
CA MET A 89 8.36 -13.08 10.54
C MET A 89 7.20 -14.07 10.60
N LYS A 90 7.14 -14.98 9.63
CA LYS A 90 6.17 -16.10 9.66
C LYS A 90 6.45 -17.04 10.82
N ALA A 91 7.69 -17.41 11.03
CA ALA A 91 8.11 -18.27 12.15
C ALA A 91 7.82 -17.61 13.52
N ASP A 92 7.96 -16.28 13.60
CA ASP A 92 7.68 -15.51 14.81
C ASP A 92 6.18 -15.27 15.04
N GLY A 93 5.32 -15.70 14.12
CA GLY A 93 3.87 -15.55 14.25
C GLY A 93 3.34 -14.15 13.97
N LEU A 94 4.13 -13.28 13.35
CA LEU A 94 3.72 -11.91 13.02
C LEU A 94 2.85 -11.85 11.78
N ILE A 95 3.14 -12.71 10.80
CA ILE A 95 2.45 -12.77 9.51
C ILE A 95 2.26 -14.21 9.07
N ASP A 96 1.36 -14.40 8.14
CA ASP A 96 1.31 -15.57 7.27
C ASP A 96 1.24 -15.10 5.83
N TYR A 97 1.72 -15.92 4.90
CA TYR A 97 1.63 -15.58 3.50
C TYR A 97 1.66 -16.82 2.61
N HIS A 98 1.00 -16.70 1.47
CA HIS A 98 1.08 -17.64 0.36
C HIS A 98 1.10 -16.83 -0.93
N LYS A 99 2.22 -16.88 -1.65
CA LYS A 99 2.44 -16.02 -2.83
C LYS A 99 2.23 -14.55 -2.47
N ASN A 100 1.28 -13.86 -3.11
CA ASN A 100 1.00 -12.44 -2.89
C ASN A 100 -0.11 -12.19 -1.87
N LYS A 101 -0.63 -13.24 -1.24
CA LYS A 101 -1.65 -13.13 -0.22
C LYS A 101 -1.02 -13.14 1.16
N PHE A 102 -1.27 -12.10 1.93
CA PHE A 102 -0.70 -11.90 3.26
C PHE A 102 -1.79 -11.82 4.32
N THR A 103 -1.47 -12.32 5.50
CA THR A 103 -2.28 -12.13 6.71
C THR A 103 -1.38 -11.51 7.77
N LEU A 104 -1.84 -10.42 8.38
CA LEU A 104 -1.10 -9.70 9.42
C LEU A 104 -1.75 -9.99 10.78
N PHE A 105 -0.93 -10.48 11.73
CA PHE A 105 -1.41 -10.86 13.07
C PHE A 105 -1.11 -9.81 14.15
N VAL A 106 -0.48 -8.73 13.79
CA VAL A 106 -0.15 -7.63 14.71
C VAL A 106 -0.98 -6.39 14.49
#